data_49b12a644dea5defcb7e2313277e2990
#
_entry.id   49b12a644dea5defcb7e2313277e2990
#
_cell.length_a   1.000
_cell.length_b   1.000
_cell.length_c   1.000
_cell.angle_alpha   90.00
_cell.angle_beta   90.00
_cell.angle_gamma   90.00
#
_symmetry.space_group_name_H-M   'P 1'
#
loop_
_entity.id
_entity.type
_entity.pdbx_description
1 polymer ?
#
loop_
_entity_poly.entity_id
_entity_poly.type
_entity_poly.pdbx_seq_one_letter_code
_entity_poly.pdbx_strand_id
1 'polypeptide(L)'
;MTQQKNNTILYGRFLLFIAGLGGLLYGIDVGIIAAALLYLSPSINLSIEQTSYIVAAVLGGGTLSSLVAGVFADWFGRKKMMILSGLLFVGSVAIIVLSDSFVPLFFGRMLQGISCGVIAVVAPLYLAECLSAKTRGKGTAIFQFMLTFGIVVAAVVGWFYTRQAEAAIAAAAGNPALIEIAQKHAWRGMFLSVVYPGILFLLGSFFLSETPRWLVRRGKFDQAMTALLRSCPPEEAETEMREMRALTLENKRDAASGSLLRRKYVVPFLLACAVLSLNQTTGINSVLQYLVIILKQAGMSAGNATHGDVAVKVLNCAVTIIGVALVDKKGRKFLLNLGTAGIVIAFLAGGIIFHGIESNRRDVLGTVQSAVNTESGTLTLPVNDTTMGQTANGRPMALTVLYAQSEGDHVLTVLSNDPEPVLTIPASAKPGSHLVIKRAFYGPIPGETTGWLITACLGLFIASYAVGPGVVVWLMLSELMPTRIRAMGMGIALLLNQGISTLIAAVFLPVVGNYGYFAMFFFWAGCTVFYFLTSAFLLPETKGKSLEEIEIHFERGGEGS
;
A
#
# COMPACT_ATOMS: atom_id res chain seq x y z
N MET A 1 -21.69 41.25 -4.90
CA MET A 1 -20.58 40.83 -4.03
C MET A 1 -20.87 39.55 -3.23
N THR A 2 -22.00 39.45 -2.52
CA THR A 2 -22.33 38.28 -1.66
C THR A 2 -22.47 36.96 -2.44
N GLN A 3 -23.10 36.97 -3.61
CA GLN A 3 -23.33 35.79 -4.44
C GLN A 3 -22.03 35.25 -5.07
N GLN A 4 -21.13 36.14 -5.49
CA GLN A 4 -19.82 35.75 -6.03
C GLN A 4 -18.93 35.13 -4.95
N LYS A 5 -18.94 35.69 -3.73
CA LYS A 5 -18.22 35.12 -2.57
C LYS A 5 -18.73 33.72 -2.20
N ASN A 6 -20.05 33.51 -2.24
CA ASN A 6 -20.64 32.20 -2.00
C ASN A 6 -20.23 31.15 -3.06
N ASN A 7 -20.21 31.54 -4.33
CA ASN A 7 -19.79 30.64 -5.43
C ASN A 7 -18.31 30.26 -5.30
N THR A 8 -17.44 31.19 -4.92
CA THR A 8 -16.00 30.91 -4.71
C THR A 8 -15.78 29.92 -3.55
N ILE A 9 -16.51 30.13 -2.43
CA ILE A 9 -16.43 29.21 -1.28
C ILE A 9 -16.94 27.80 -1.68
N LEU A 10 -18.05 27.74 -2.41
CA LEU A 10 -18.62 26.47 -2.86
C LEU A 10 -17.67 25.72 -3.80
N TYR A 11 -17.06 26.42 -4.76
CA TYR A 11 -16.08 25.84 -5.66
C TYR A 11 -14.82 25.37 -4.92
N GLY A 12 -14.31 26.15 -3.96
CA GLY A 12 -13.20 25.73 -3.12
C GLY A 12 -13.49 24.45 -2.32
N ARG A 13 -14.71 24.31 -1.76
CA ARG A 13 -15.15 23.06 -1.12
C ARG A 13 -15.26 21.89 -2.10
N PHE A 14 -15.74 22.16 -3.32
CA PHE A 14 -15.80 21.17 -4.38
C PHE A 14 -14.40 20.66 -4.79
N LEU A 15 -13.41 21.55 -4.91
CA LEU A 15 -12.03 21.17 -5.17
C LEU A 15 -11.48 20.24 -4.09
N LEU A 16 -11.70 20.59 -2.82
CA LEU A 16 -11.30 19.79 -1.66
C LEU A 16 -12.00 18.42 -1.66
N PHE A 17 -13.27 18.37 -2.03
CA PHE A 17 -14.06 17.14 -2.12
C PHE A 17 -13.50 16.20 -3.21
N ILE A 18 -13.26 16.69 -4.42
CA ILE A 18 -12.73 15.87 -5.53
C ILE A 18 -11.32 15.38 -5.23
N ALA A 19 -10.46 16.22 -4.67
CA ALA A 19 -9.12 15.77 -4.27
C ALA A 19 -9.18 14.79 -3.09
N GLY A 20 -10.10 14.98 -2.15
CA GLY A 20 -10.38 14.02 -1.09
C GLY A 20 -10.85 12.68 -1.63
N LEU A 21 -11.74 12.65 -2.63
CA LEU A 21 -12.13 11.42 -3.34
C LEU A 21 -10.92 10.73 -3.99
N GLY A 22 -9.99 11.49 -4.56
CA GLY A 22 -8.74 10.93 -5.08
C GLY A 22 -7.92 10.23 -4.00
N GLY A 23 -7.77 10.85 -2.81
CA GLY A 23 -7.15 10.22 -1.65
C GLY A 23 -7.90 8.97 -1.19
N LEU A 24 -9.23 9.04 -1.11
CA LEU A 24 -10.10 7.91 -0.77
C LEU A 24 -9.89 6.72 -1.71
N LEU A 25 -9.86 6.95 -3.03
CA LEU A 25 -9.64 5.90 -4.03
C LEU A 25 -8.30 5.22 -3.86
N TYR A 26 -7.23 6.01 -3.67
CA TYR A 26 -5.90 5.46 -3.41
C TYR A 26 -5.88 4.60 -2.13
N GLY A 27 -6.53 5.08 -1.06
CA GLY A 27 -6.63 4.33 0.20
C GLY A 27 -7.43 3.04 0.09
N ILE A 28 -8.58 3.08 -0.60
CA ILE A 28 -9.40 1.88 -0.81
C ILE A 28 -8.63 0.84 -1.61
N ASP A 29 -7.91 1.25 -2.66
CA ASP A 29 -7.13 0.35 -3.49
C ASP A 29 -6.05 -0.39 -2.70
N VAL A 30 -5.32 0.31 -1.83
CA VAL A 30 -4.32 -0.31 -0.94
C VAL A 30 -4.96 -1.28 0.05
N GLY A 31 -6.16 -0.95 0.56
CA GLY A 31 -6.78 -1.70 1.65
C GLY A 31 -7.60 -2.92 1.22
N ILE A 32 -8.24 -2.88 0.04
CA ILE A 32 -9.27 -3.87 -0.35
C ILE A 32 -8.69 -5.26 -0.62
N ILE A 33 -7.46 -5.33 -1.09
CA ILE A 33 -6.80 -6.58 -1.47
C ILE A 33 -6.63 -7.53 -0.28
N ALA A 34 -6.46 -7.00 0.95
CA ALA A 34 -6.19 -7.80 2.13
C ALA A 34 -7.28 -8.85 2.41
N ALA A 35 -8.55 -8.44 2.35
CA ALA A 35 -9.69 -9.34 2.50
C ALA A 35 -9.98 -10.13 1.22
N ALA A 36 -9.81 -9.51 0.05
CA ALA A 36 -10.07 -10.16 -1.23
C ALA A 36 -9.18 -11.39 -1.46
N LEU A 37 -7.92 -11.37 -1.01
CA LEU A 37 -6.99 -12.50 -1.15
C LEU A 37 -7.47 -13.79 -0.48
N LEU A 38 -8.32 -13.71 0.54
CA LEU A 38 -8.91 -14.90 1.19
C LEU A 38 -9.68 -15.77 0.20
N TYR A 39 -10.35 -15.15 -0.75
CA TYR A 39 -11.29 -15.77 -1.67
C TYR A 39 -10.82 -15.79 -3.12
N LEU A 40 -9.94 -14.84 -3.48
CA LEU A 40 -9.41 -14.69 -4.83
C LEU A 40 -8.52 -15.90 -5.22
N SER A 41 -7.49 -16.18 -4.43
CA SER A 41 -6.52 -17.23 -4.75
C SER A 41 -7.16 -18.62 -4.85
N PRO A 42 -8.04 -19.05 -3.93
CA PRO A 42 -8.70 -20.36 -4.04
C PRO A 42 -9.65 -20.45 -5.24
N SER A 43 -10.39 -19.36 -5.54
CA SER A 43 -11.44 -19.37 -6.58
C SER A 43 -10.91 -19.37 -8.02
N ILE A 44 -9.64 -18.97 -8.24
CA ILE A 44 -8.99 -18.92 -9.57
C ILE A 44 -7.77 -19.86 -9.62
N ASN A 45 -7.48 -20.57 -8.52
CA ASN A 45 -6.34 -21.49 -8.40
C ASN A 45 -4.99 -20.81 -8.74
N LEU A 46 -4.72 -19.66 -8.11
CA LEU A 46 -3.48 -18.91 -8.33
C LEU A 46 -2.31 -19.54 -7.60
N SER A 47 -1.13 -19.53 -8.23
CA SER A 47 0.11 -19.87 -7.54
C SER A 47 0.51 -18.79 -6.52
N ILE A 48 1.45 -19.11 -5.64
CA ILE A 48 2.00 -18.18 -4.65
C ILE A 48 2.62 -16.97 -5.34
N GLU A 49 3.39 -17.21 -6.40
CA GLU A 49 4.04 -16.17 -7.18
C GLU A 49 3.00 -15.30 -7.90
N GLN A 50 2.02 -15.93 -8.54
CA GLN A 50 0.93 -15.21 -9.22
C GLN A 50 0.16 -14.32 -8.25
N THR A 51 -0.15 -14.82 -7.05
CA THR A 51 -0.81 -14.05 -5.99
C THR A 51 0.04 -12.86 -5.56
N SER A 52 1.35 -13.07 -5.36
CA SER A 52 2.29 -11.98 -5.03
C SER A 52 2.40 -10.95 -6.15
N TYR A 53 2.43 -11.38 -7.41
CA TYR A 53 2.48 -10.46 -8.55
C TYR A 53 1.21 -9.63 -8.70
N ILE A 54 0.03 -10.19 -8.42
CA ILE A 54 -1.24 -9.43 -8.40
C ILE A 54 -1.21 -8.33 -7.34
N VAL A 55 -0.68 -8.61 -6.16
CA VAL A 55 -0.51 -7.61 -5.09
C VAL A 55 0.52 -6.56 -5.48
N ALA A 56 1.67 -6.99 -6.00
CA ALA A 56 2.75 -6.09 -6.43
C ALA A 56 2.38 -5.26 -7.67
N ALA A 57 1.47 -5.74 -8.53
CA ALA A 57 1.08 -5.08 -9.77
C ALA A 57 0.56 -3.65 -9.55
N VAL A 58 -0.20 -3.42 -8.49
CA VAL A 58 -0.70 -2.08 -8.12
C VAL A 58 0.46 -1.15 -7.76
N LEU A 59 1.37 -1.62 -6.92
CA LEU A 59 2.53 -0.84 -6.50
C LEU A 59 3.45 -0.57 -7.70
N GLY A 60 3.65 -1.57 -8.57
CA GLY A 60 4.40 -1.45 -9.81
C GLY A 60 3.78 -0.47 -10.80
N GLY A 61 2.46 -0.53 -10.98
CA GLY A 61 1.71 0.43 -11.79
C GLY A 61 1.85 1.86 -11.25
N GLY A 62 1.74 2.03 -9.93
CA GLY A 62 1.97 3.29 -9.24
C GLY A 62 3.39 3.82 -9.43
N THR A 63 4.39 2.95 -9.36
CA THR A 63 5.80 3.28 -9.62
C THR A 63 5.99 3.82 -11.05
N LEU A 64 5.50 3.07 -12.04
CA LEU A 64 5.61 3.45 -13.46
C LEU A 64 4.92 4.78 -13.75
N SER A 65 3.70 4.96 -13.23
CA SER A 65 2.93 6.17 -13.50
C SER A 65 3.47 7.40 -12.77
N SER A 66 3.98 7.26 -11.56
CA SER A 66 4.54 8.39 -10.80
C SER A 66 5.76 9.02 -11.48
N LEU A 67 6.54 8.24 -12.23
CA LEU A 67 7.67 8.74 -13.03
C LEU A 67 7.24 9.73 -14.12
N VAL A 68 6.12 9.44 -14.77
CA VAL A 68 5.70 10.17 -15.96
C VAL A 68 4.53 11.12 -15.70
N ALA A 69 3.79 10.92 -14.61
CA ALA A 69 2.57 11.67 -14.29
C ALA A 69 2.81 13.19 -14.24
N GLY A 70 3.94 13.63 -13.66
CA GLY A 70 4.30 15.04 -13.61
C GLY A 70 4.54 15.64 -14.99
N VAL A 71 5.28 14.94 -15.84
CA VAL A 71 5.58 15.36 -17.23
C VAL A 71 4.28 15.42 -18.06
N PHE A 72 3.47 14.38 -17.97
CA PHE A 72 2.18 14.35 -18.68
C PHE A 72 1.21 15.41 -18.16
N ALA A 73 1.21 15.67 -16.85
CA ALA A 73 0.43 16.77 -16.28
C ALA A 73 0.88 18.14 -16.81
N ASP A 74 2.19 18.33 -17.05
CA ASP A 74 2.70 19.55 -17.68
C ASP A 74 2.34 19.66 -19.18
N TRP A 75 2.30 18.53 -19.91
CA TRP A 75 1.96 18.52 -21.34
C TRP A 75 0.44 18.64 -21.58
N PHE A 76 -0.37 17.85 -20.92
CA PHE A 76 -1.81 17.73 -21.19
C PHE A 76 -2.67 18.61 -20.30
N GLY A 77 -2.16 19.05 -19.14
CA GLY A 77 -2.91 19.78 -18.12
C GLY A 77 -3.38 18.87 -16.98
N ARG A 78 -3.60 19.50 -15.83
CA ARG A 78 -3.95 18.75 -14.60
C ARG A 78 -5.37 18.19 -14.65
N LYS A 79 -6.32 18.98 -15.16
CA LYS A 79 -7.72 18.55 -15.34
C LYS A 79 -7.82 17.29 -16.18
N LYS A 80 -7.16 17.26 -17.34
CA LYS A 80 -7.21 16.10 -18.25
C LYS A 80 -6.60 14.87 -17.62
N MET A 81 -5.53 15.02 -16.83
CA MET A 81 -4.91 13.92 -16.12
C MET A 81 -5.82 13.37 -15.01
N MET A 82 -6.59 14.23 -14.31
CA MET A 82 -7.60 13.79 -13.33
C MET A 82 -8.72 12.97 -14.01
N ILE A 83 -9.22 13.43 -15.17
CA ILE A 83 -10.22 12.69 -15.95
C ILE A 83 -9.66 11.34 -16.43
N LEU A 84 -8.45 11.35 -17.01
CA LEU A 84 -7.77 10.13 -17.48
C LEU A 84 -7.60 9.13 -16.35
N SER A 85 -7.13 9.56 -15.19
CA SER A 85 -6.97 8.68 -14.03
C SER A 85 -8.32 8.08 -13.57
N GLY A 86 -9.39 8.88 -13.54
CA GLY A 86 -10.73 8.37 -13.23
C GLY A 86 -11.22 7.32 -14.24
N LEU A 87 -10.99 7.54 -15.54
CA LEU A 87 -11.32 6.57 -16.60
C LEU A 87 -10.53 5.26 -16.44
N LEU A 88 -9.21 5.36 -16.21
CA LEU A 88 -8.34 4.21 -15.99
C LEU A 88 -8.77 3.43 -14.76
N PHE A 89 -9.17 4.14 -13.67
CA PHE A 89 -9.63 3.51 -12.45
C PHE A 89 -10.91 2.70 -12.67
N VAL A 90 -11.94 3.29 -13.24
CA VAL A 90 -13.22 2.62 -13.50
C VAL A 90 -13.03 1.46 -14.48
N GLY A 91 -12.24 1.67 -15.56
CA GLY A 91 -11.91 0.63 -16.53
C GLY A 91 -11.14 -0.55 -15.90
N SER A 92 -10.20 -0.26 -15.01
CA SER A 92 -9.45 -1.30 -14.30
C SER A 92 -10.34 -2.18 -13.42
N VAL A 93 -11.29 -1.57 -12.70
CA VAL A 93 -12.26 -2.34 -11.89
C VAL A 93 -13.10 -3.26 -12.77
N ALA A 94 -13.54 -2.78 -13.94
CA ALA A 94 -14.29 -3.63 -14.87
C ALA A 94 -13.46 -4.84 -15.33
N ILE A 95 -12.18 -4.64 -15.70
CA ILE A 95 -11.27 -5.73 -16.07
C ILE A 95 -11.10 -6.72 -14.91
N ILE A 96 -10.87 -6.23 -13.68
CA ILE A 96 -10.67 -7.07 -12.49
C ILE A 96 -11.92 -7.92 -12.23
N VAL A 97 -13.09 -7.31 -12.19
CA VAL A 97 -14.34 -8.01 -11.84
C VAL A 97 -14.74 -9.06 -12.88
N LEU A 98 -14.43 -8.81 -14.16
CA LEU A 98 -14.74 -9.74 -15.26
C LEU A 98 -13.64 -10.81 -15.46
N SER A 99 -12.53 -10.75 -14.72
CA SER A 99 -11.44 -11.71 -14.91
C SER A 99 -11.74 -13.07 -14.24
N ASP A 100 -11.33 -14.14 -14.95
CA ASP A 100 -11.38 -15.53 -14.49
C ASP A 100 -10.00 -16.21 -14.52
N SER A 101 -8.92 -15.43 -14.77
CA SER A 101 -7.56 -15.94 -14.86
C SER A 101 -6.54 -14.90 -14.41
N PHE A 102 -5.29 -15.35 -14.20
CA PHE A 102 -4.18 -14.51 -13.73
C PHE A 102 -3.93 -13.29 -14.64
N VAL A 103 -3.84 -13.49 -15.95
CA VAL A 103 -3.36 -12.45 -16.88
C VAL A 103 -4.26 -11.20 -16.89
N PRO A 104 -5.58 -11.28 -17.14
CA PRO A 104 -6.43 -10.09 -17.11
C PRO A 104 -6.49 -9.47 -15.71
N LEU A 105 -6.46 -10.28 -14.65
CA LEU A 105 -6.45 -9.78 -13.28
C LEU A 105 -5.18 -8.97 -12.98
N PHE A 106 -4.01 -9.47 -13.39
CA PHE A 106 -2.73 -8.77 -13.25
C PHE A 106 -2.72 -7.42 -13.99
N PHE A 107 -3.16 -7.40 -15.25
CA PHE A 107 -3.23 -6.15 -16.01
C PHE A 107 -4.28 -5.20 -15.45
N GLY A 108 -5.43 -5.68 -14.99
CA GLY A 108 -6.43 -4.87 -14.30
C GLY A 108 -5.87 -4.21 -13.05
N ARG A 109 -5.16 -4.96 -12.20
CA ARG A 109 -4.49 -4.45 -10.99
C ARG A 109 -3.37 -3.47 -11.33
N MET A 110 -2.57 -3.75 -12.35
CA MET A 110 -1.53 -2.83 -12.81
C MET A 110 -2.12 -1.51 -13.32
N LEU A 111 -3.21 -1.57 -14.09
CA LEU A 111 -3.92 -0.38 -14.58
C LEU A 111 -4.52 0.44 -13.44
N GLN A 112 -5.06 -0.23 -12.41
CA GLN A 112 -5.55 0.39 -11.19
C GLN A 112 -4.43 1.13 -10.46
N GLY A 113 -3.25 0.50 -10.35
CA GLY A 113 -2.05 1.12 -9.79
C GLY A 113 -1.57 2.34 -10.59
N ILE A 114 -1.58 2.26 -11.93
CA ILE A 114 -1.27 3.41 -12.80
C ILE A 114 -2.22 4.57 -12.52
N SER A 115 -3.51 4.32 -12.42
CA SER A 115 -4.50 5.33 -12.06
C SER A 115 -4.21 5.99 -10.72
N CYS A 116 -4.02 5.16 -9.69
CA CYS A 116 -3.73 5.64 -8.32
C CYS A 116 -2.43 6.43 -8.23
N GLY A 117 -1.38 6.02 -8.96
CA GLY A 117 -0.12 6.76 -9.03
C GLY A 117 -0.27 8.13 -9.70
N VAL A 118 -1.07 8.23 -10.76
CA VAL A 118 -1.43 9.53 -11.38
C VAL A 118 -2.19 10.39 -10.37
N ILE A 119 -3.19 9.85 -9.68
CA ILE A 119 -3.98 10.57 -8.67
C ILE A 119 -3.08 11.08 -7.55
N ALA A 120 -2.15 10.27 -7.04
CA ALA A 120 -1.24 10.62 -5.96
C ALA A 120 -0.32 11.80 -6.29
N VAL A 121 0.04 11.97 -7.56
CA VAL A 121 0.86 13.10 -8.04
C VAL A 121 0.01 14.29 -8.40
N VAL A 122 -1.04 14.07 -9.20
CA VAL A 122 -1.79 15.16 -9.86
C VAL A 122 -2.78 15.83 -8.90
N ALA A 123 -3.45 15.08 -7.99
CA ALA A 123 -4.46 15.68 -7.12
C ALA A 123 -3.85 16.66 -6.09
N PRO A 124 -2.76 16.34 -5.36
CA PRO A 124 -2.08 17.32 -4.52
C PRO A 124 -1.51 18.50 -5.30
N LEU A 125 -0.95 18.25 -6.50
CA LEU A 125 -0.44 19.31 -7.37
C LEU A 125 -1.58 20.24 -7.82
N TYR A 126 -2.73 19.69 -8.21
CA TYR A 126 -3.91 20.45 -8.58
C TYR A 126 -4.36 21.38 -7.44
N LEU A 127 -4.44 20.85 -6.21
CA LEU A 127 -4.79 21.64 -5.04
C LEU A 127 -3.77 22.76 -4.77
N ALA A 128 -2.47 22.43 -4.87
CA ALA A 128 -1.40 23.39 -4.65
C ALA A 128 -1.40 24.56 -5.65
N GLU A 129 -1.92 24.31 -6.87
CA GLU A 129 -2.01 25.31 -7.94
C GLU A 129 -3.33 26.09 -7.95
N CYS A 130 -4.42 25.54 -7.37
CA CYS A 130 -5.75 26.17 -7.37
C CYS A 130 -6.10 26.85 -6.04
N LEU A 131 -5.48 26.45 -4.91
CA LEU A 131 -5.76 27.01 -3.60
C LEU A 131 -4.78 28.11 -3.23
N SER A 132 -5.27 29.16 -2.54
CA SER A 132 -4.42 30.22 -2.01
C SER A 132 -3.42 29.67 -0.97
N ALA A 133 -2.32 30.38 -0.74
CA ALA A 133 -1.27 30.00 0.21
C ALA A 133 -1.83 29.67 1.62
N LYS A 134 -2.87 30.40 2.06
CA LYS A 134 -3.53 30.20 3.37
C LYS A 134 -4.30 28.87 3.48
N THR A 135 -4.82 28.34 2.37
CA THR A 135 -5.70 27.15 2.35
C THR A 135 -5.01 25.91 1.77
N ARG A 136 -3.85 26.06 1.14
CA ARG A 136 -3.09 24.98 0.47
C ARG A 136 -2.75 23.83 1.42
N GLY A 137 -2.30 24.14 2.64
CA GLY A 137 -1.99 23.12 3.65
C GLY A 137 -3.20 22.27 4.06
N LYS A 138 -4.40 22.88 4.12
CA LYS A 138 -5.65 22.15 4.38
C LYS A 138 -5.98 21.17 3.27
N GLY A 139 -5.72 21.53 2.01
CA GLY A 139 -5.94 20.64 0.88
C GLY A 139 -5.11 19.37 0.93
N THR A 140 -3.81 19.50 1.18
CA THR A 140 -2.90 18.36 1.31
C THR A 140 -3.28 17.47 2.51
N ALA A 141 -3.67 18.09 3.64
CA ALA A 141 -4.10 17.35 4.82
C ALA A 141 -5.41 16.55 4.56
N ILE A 142 -6.37 17.12 3.81
CA ILE A 142 -7.60 16.42 3.43
C ILE A 142 -7.28 15.22 2.53
N PHE A 143 -6.41 15.36 1.54
CA PHE A 143 -5.99 14.24 0.69
C PHE A 143 -5.41 13.10 1.51
N GLN A 144 -4.46 13.40 2.42
CA GLN A 144 -3.82 12.40 3.28
C GLN A 144 -4.81 11.75 4.27
N PHE A 145 -5.69 12.55 4.87
CA PHE A 145 -6.74 12.02 5.74
C PHE A 145 -7.68 11.07 4.99
N MET A 146 -8.15 11.48 3.81
CA MET A 146 -9.05 10.65 2.99
C MET A 146 -8.37 9.39 2.47
N LEU A 147 -7.05 9.40 2.28
CA LEU A 147 -6.27 8.20 1.98
C LEU A 147 -6.34 7.20 3.14
N THR A 148 -6.00 7.61 4.35
CA THR A 148 -6.05 6.72 5.51
C THR A 148 -7.48 6.27 5.85
N PHE A 149 -8.45 7.15 5.67
CA PHE A 149 -9.87 6.83 5.79
C PHE A 149 -10.33 5.82 4.73
N GLY A 150 -9.83 5.93 3.49
CA GLY A 150 -10.08 4.97 2.42
C GLY A 150 -9.61 3.56 2.76
N ILE A 151 -8.45 3.44 3.42
CA ILE A 151 -7.95 2.15 3.93
C ILE A 151 -8.93 1.54 4.95
N VAL A 152 -9.53 2.37 5.82
CA VAL A 152 -10.56 1.92 6.78
C VAL A 152 -11.83 1.46 6.05
N VAL A 153 -12.32 2.27 5.09
CA VAL A 153 -13.51 1.91 4.28
C VAL A 153 -13.31 0.58 3.58
N ALA A 154 -12.13 0.35 2.99
CA ALA A 154 -11.78 -0.92 2.36
C ALA A 154 -11.85 -2.11 3.34
N ALA A 155 -11.36 -1.95 4.56
CA ALA A 155 -11.42 -3.00 5.58
C ALA A 155 -12.85 -3.31 6.00
N VAL A 156 -13.69 -2.28 6.17
CA VAL A 156 -15.12 -2.46 6.51
C VAL A 156 -15.86 -3.18 5.37
N VAL A 157 -15.62 -2.80 4.12
CA VAL A 157 -16.16 -3.49 2.94
C VAL A 157 -15.67 -4.95 2.91
N GLY A 158 -14.39 -5.17 3.14
CA GLY A 158 -13.79 -6.50 3.22
C GLY A 158 -14.45 -7.36 4.29
N TRP A 159 -14.63 -6.83 5.50
CA TRP A 159 -15.34 -7.51 6.60
C TRP A 159 -16.79 -7.86 6.24
N PHE A 160 -17.52 -6.94 5.63
CA PHE A 160 -18.91 -7.16 5.22
C PHE A 160 -19.04 -8.32 4.22
N TYR A 161 -18.24 -8.32 3.15
CA TYR A 161 -18.26 -9.40 2.17
C TYR A 161 -17.69 -10.72 2.72
N THR A 162 -16.70 -10.68 3.61
CA THR A 162 -16.21 -11.88 4.30
C THR A 162 -17.33 -12.53 5.10
N ARG A 163 -18.10 -11.76 5.87
CA ARG A 163 -19.22 -12.30 6.65
C ARG A 163 -20.27 -12.96 5.77
N GLN A 164 -20.57 -12.38 4.62
CA GLN A 164 -21.50 -12.98 3.66
C GLN A 164 -20.92 -14.26 3.03
N ALA A 165 -19.64 -14.24 2.66
CA ALA A 165 -18.98 -15.40 2.07
C ALA A 165 -18.94 -16.59 3.04
N GLU A 166 -18.52 -16.39 4.29
CA GLU A 166 -18.46 -17.44 5.30
C GLU A 166 -19.85 -18.06 5.57
N ALA A 167 -20.90 -17.22 5.61
CA ALA A 167 -22.28 -17.72 5.75
C ALA A 167 -22.70 -18.56 4.53
N ALA A 168 -22.35 -18.14 3.31
CA ALA A 168 -22.66 -18.87 2.09
C ALA A 168 -21.86 -20.17 1.97
N ILE A 169 -20.58 -20.16 2.37
CA ILE A 169 -19.72 -21.35 2.39
C ILE A 169 -20.25 -22.37 3.41
N ALA A 170 -20.66 -21.92 4.60
CA ALA A 170 -21.27 -22.79 5.59
C ALA A 170 -22.59 -23.42 5.08
N ALA A 171 -23.42 -22.64 4.37
CA ALA A 171 -24.66 -23.12 3.77
C ALA A 171 -24.43 -24.08 2.59
N ALA A 172 -23.27 -24.02 1.93
CA ALA A 172 -22.91 -24.90 0.81
C ALA A 172 -22.66 -26.35 1.23
N ALA A 173 -22.57 -26.65 2.53
CA ALA A 173 -22.45 -28.02 3.10
C ALA A 173 -21.40 -28.89 2.40
N GLY A 174 -20.24 -28.30 2.07
CA GLY A 174 -19.13 -29.01 1.40
C GLY A 174 -19.24 -29.11 -0.13
N ASN A 175 -20.29 -28.56 -0.77
CA ASN A 175 -20.39 -28.57 -2.24
C ASN A 175 -19.35 -27.63 -2.88
N PRO A 176 -18.33 -28.14 -3.61
CA PRO A 176 -17.24 -27.34 -4.14
C PRO A 176 -17.69 -26.21 -5.10
N ALA A 177 -18.71 -26.49 -5.93
CA ALA A 177 -19.22 -25.51 -6.90
C ALA A 177 -19.90 -24.32 -6.21
N LEU A 178 -20.66 -24.55 -5.12
CA LEU A 178 -21.30 -23.49 -4.36
C LEU A 178 -20.27 -22.69 -3.56
N ILE A 179 -19.22 -23.33 -3.05
CA ILE A 179 -18.11 -22.67 -2.37
C ILE A 179 -17.37 -21.74 -3.34
N GLU A 180 -17.05 -22.21 -4.54
CA GLU A 180 -16.39 -21.40 -5.56
C GLU A 180 -17.24 -20.18 -5.96
N ILE A 181 -18.56 -20.36 -6.14
CA ILE A 181 -19.49 -19.25 -6.43
C ILE A 181 -19.47 -18.23 -5.29
N ALA A 182 -19.53 -18.68 -4.03
CA ALA A 182 -19.50 -17.79 -2.86
C ALA A 182 -18.18 -17.01 -2.79
N GLN A 183 -17.05 -17.67 -3.04
CA GLN A 183 -15.73 -17.03 -3.09
C GLN A 183 -15.63 -15.99 -4.22
N LYS A 184 -16.06 -16.34 -5.44
CA LYS A 184 -16.07 -15.42 -6.59
C LYS A 184 -16.97 -14.21 -6.33
N HIS A 185 -18.14 -14.41 -5.76
CA HIS A 185 -19.03 -13.32 -5.39
C HIS A 185 -18.40 -12.38 -4.36
N ALA A 186 -17.69 -12.92 -3.37
CA ALA A 186 -17.06 -12.13 -2.32
C ALA A 186 -16.00 -11.18 -2.87
N TRP A 187 -14.96 -11.69 -3.51
CA TRP A 187 -13.86 -10.82 -3.98
C TRP A 187 -14.28 -9.89 -5.12
N ARG A 188 -15.15 -10.36 -6.05
CA ARG A 188 -15.71 -9.50 -7.09
C ARG A 188 -16.56 -8.38 -6.52
N GLY A 189 -17.39 -8.67 -5.51
CA GLY A 189 -18.19 -7.68 -4.80
C GLY A 189 -17.32 -6.64 -4.09
N MET A 190 -16.21 -7.07 -3.42
CA MET A 190 -15.25 -6.17 -2.82
C MET A 190 -14.67 -5.19 -3.85
N PHE A 191 -14.19 -5.67 -4.99
CA PHE A 191 -13.66 -4.80 -6.05
C PHE A 191 -14.74 -3.96 -6.72
N LEU A 192 -15.95 -4.50 -6.95
CA LEU A 192 -17.04 -3.75 -7.55
C LEU A 192 -17.48 -2.57 -6.67
N SER A 193 -17.41 -2.72 -5.34
CA SER A 193 -17.76 -1.63 -4.43
C SER A 193 -16.90 -0.38 -4.61
N VAL A 194 -15.67 -0.54 -5.12
CA VAL A 194 -14.72 0.56 -5.35
C VAL A 194 -15.11 1.41 -6.57
N VAL A 195 -15.97 0.88 -7.45
CA VAL A 195 -16.40 1.60 -8.65
C VAL A 195 -17.23 2.84 -8.32
N TYR A 196 -18.04 2.81 -7.24
CA TYR A 196 -18.92 3.93 -6.89
C TYR A 196 -18.16 5.24 -6.61
N PRO A 197 -17.18 5.27 -5.68
CA PRO A 197 -16.36 6.47 -5.50
C PRO A 197 -15.52 6.78 -6.74
N GLY A 198 -15.13 5.78 -7.54
CA GLY A 198 -14.42 5.97 -8.80
C GLY A 198 -15.25 6.73 -9.84
N ILE A 199 -16.50 6.36 -10.04
CA ILE A 199 -17.43 7.07 -10.93
C ILE A 199 -17.67 8.50 -10.42
N LEU A 200 -17.85 8.67 -9.11
CA LEU A 200 -18.06 10.00 -8.53
C LEU A 200 -16.84 10.91 -8.75
N PHE A 201 -15.63 10.38 -8.58
CA PHE A 201 -14.39 11.10 -8.86
C PHE A 201 -14.27 11.44 -10.36
N LEU A 202 -14.55 10.51 -11.25
CA LEU A 202 -14.52 10.72 -12.69
C LEU A 202 -15.50 11.81 -13.12
N LEU A 203 -16.78 11.69 -12.73
CA LEU A 203 -17.81 12.67 -13.06
C LEU A 203 -17.47 14.05 -12.49
N GLY A 204 -17.04 14.10 -11.22
CA GLY A 204 -16.62 15.36 -10.60
C GLY A 204 -15.43 16.01 -11.31
N SER A 205 -14.50 15.23 -11.84
CA SER A 205 -13.31 15.72 -12.56
C SER A 205 -13.67 16.48 -13.85
N PHE A 206 -14.79 16.17 -14.50
CA PHE A 206 -15.26 16.96 -15.66
C PHE A 206 -15.64 18.40 -15.31
N PHE A 207 -16.12 18.65 -14.10
CA PHE A 207 -16.53 20.00 -13.65
C PHE A 207 -15.36 20.84 -13.11
N LEU A 208 -14.16 20.28 -13.01
CA LEU A 208 -12.96 21.02 -12.64
C LEU A 208 -12.59 22.04 -13.74
N SER A 209 -12.01 23.18 -13.37
CA SER A 209 -11.28 24.04 -14.30
C SER A 209 -9.84 23.56 -14.47
N GLU A 210 -9.15 23.99 -15.51
CA GLU A 210 -7.70 23.81 -15.56
C GLU A 210 -7.01 24.73 -14.56
N THR A 211 -5.81 24.35 -14.10
CA THR A 211 -5.13 25.11 -13.05
C THR A 211 -4.59 26.46 -13.57
N PRO A 212 -4.69 27.55 -12.77
CA PRO A 212 -4.22 28.87 -13.18
C PRO A 212 -2.73 28.88 -13.56
N ARG A 213 -1.88 28.20 -12.79
CA ARG A 213 -0.42 28.14 -13.05
C ARG A 213 -0.09 27.48 -14.37
N TRP A 214 -0.77 26.38 -14.72
CA TRP A 214 -0.58 25.73 -16.02
C TRP A 214 -1.01 26.63 -17.17
N LEU A 215 -2.14 27.32 -17.03
CA LEU A 215 -2.66 28.24 -18.04
C LEU A 215 -1.71 29.42 -18.28
N VAL A 216 -1.15 29.99 -17.20
CA VAL A 216 -0.13 31.08 -17.29
C VAL A 216 1.12 30.59 -18.03
N ARG A 217 1.63 29.40 -17.70
CA ARG A 217 2.79 28.79 -18.41
C ARG A 217 2.55 28.59 -19.91
N ARG A 218 1.28 28.39 -20.30
CA ARG A 218 0.84 28.25 -21.71
C ARG A 218 0.48 29.57 -22.39
N GLY A 219 0.64 30.70 -21.71
CA GLY A 219 0.29 32.03 -22.23
C GLY A 219 -1.22 32.32 -22.29
N LYS A 220 -2.06 31.50 -21.66
CA LYS A 220 -3.53 31.64 -21.66
C LYS A 220 -4.01 32.46 -20.47
N PHE A 221 -3.63 33.73 -20.44
CA PHE A 221 -3.82 34.60 -19.28
C PHE A 221 -5.30 34.85 -18.93
N ASP A 222 -6.18 35.03 -19.92
CA ASP A 222 -7.61 35.28 -19.69
C ASP A 222 -8.30 34.06 -19.06
N GLN A 223 -7.94 32.83 -19.53
CA GLN A 223 -8.44 31.60 -18.96
C GLN A 223 -7.88 31.39 -17.54
N ALA A 224 -6.64 31.78 -17.28
CA ALA A 224 -6.03 31.72 -15.95
C ALA A 224 -6.73 32.66 -14.97
N MET A 225 -7.05 33.88 -15.38
CA MET A 225 -7.81 34.82 -14.55
C MET A 225 -9.23 34.30 -14.27
N THR A 226 -9.90 33.73 -15.27
CA THR A 226 -11.23 33.11 -15.07
C THR A 226 -11.15 31.94 -14.09
N ALA A 227 -10.10 31.11 -14.15
CA ALA A 227 -9.91 30.01 -13.22
C ALA A 227 -9.62 30.50 -11.78
N LEU A 228 -8.82 31.56 -11.61
CA LEU A 228 -8.56 32.19 -10.32
C LEU A 228 -9.82 32.77 -9.68
N LEU A 229 -10.63 33.50 -10.45
CA LEU A 229 -11.87 34.09 -9.97
C LEU A 229 -12.92 33.06 -9.52
N ARG A 230 -12.79 31.79 -9.94
CA ARG A 230 -13.61 30.69 -9.42
C ARG A 230 -13.17 30.22 -8.03
N SER A 231 -11.88 30.33 -7.70
CA SER A 231 -11.30 29.80 -6.46
C SER A 231 -10.88 30.88 -5.45
N CYS A 232 -10.66 32.13 -5.88
CA CYS A 232 -10.20 33.23 -5.04
C CYS A 232 -11.07 34.48 -5.23
N PRO A 233 -11.14 35.37 -4.20
CA PRO A 233 -11.72 36.72 -4.36
C PRO A 233 -10.94 37.52 -5.43
N PRO A 234 -11.58 38.51 -6.08
CA PRO A 234 -10.96 39.29 -7.17
C PRO A 234 -9.61 39.92 -6.81
N GLU A 235 -9.49 40.49 -5.62
CA GLU A 235 -8.27 41.16 -5.13
C GLU A 235 -7.10 40.14 -4.96
N GLU A 236 -7.40 38.96 -4.42
CA GLU A 236 -6.40 37.87 -4.30
C GLU A 236 -6.06 37.32 -5.68
N ALA A 237 -7.02 37.17 -6.60
CA ALA A 237 -6.82 36.68 -7.96
C ALA A 237 -5.88 37.56 -8.78
N GLU A 238 -5.99 38.89 -8.67
CA GLU A 238 -5.08 39.84 -9.31
C GLU A 238 -3.65 39.76 -8.74
N THR A 239 -3.54 39.61 -7.43
CA THR A 239 -2.25 39.48 -6.75
C THR A 239 -1.53 38.19 -7.16
N GLU A 240 -2.22 37.05 -7.08
CA GLU A 240 -1.71 35.75 -7.51
C GLU A 240 -1.32 35.76 -9.02
N MET A 241 -2.10 36.42 -9.86
CA MET A 241 -1.77 36.55 -11.30
C MET A 241 -0.48 37.36 -11.52
N ARG A 242 -0.28 38.43 -10.78
CA ARG A 242 0.94 39.26 -10.86
C ARG A 242 2.16 38.45 -10.41
N GLU A 243 2.06 37.73 -9.30
CA GLU A 243 3.13 36.88 -8.79
C GLU A 243 3.49 35.77 -9.76
N MET A 244 2.49 35.07 -10.35
CA MET A 244 2.74 34.01 -11.33
C MET A 244 3.44 34.52 -12.58
N ARG A 245 3.09 35.73 -13.05
CA ARG A 245 3.79 36.38 -14.19
C ARG A 245 5.23 36.72 -13.86
N ALA A 246 5.49 37.28 -12.67
CA ALA A 246 6.83 37.60 -12.20
C ALA A 246 7.73 36.38 -12.12
N LEU A 247 7.25 35.30 -11.46
CA LEU A 247 7.98 34.03 -11.36
C LEU A 247 8.26 33.36 -12.71
N THR A 248 7.36 33.52 -13.69
CA THR A 248 7.59 32.97 -15.04
C THR A 248 8.72 33.69 -15.76
N LEU A 249 8.94 34.98 -15.48
CA LEU A 249 10.05 35.77 -16.03
C LEU A 249 11.38 35.49 -15.34
N GLU A 250 11.38 35.29 -14.02
CA GLU A 250 12.56 34.96 -13.21
C GLU A 250 13.15 33.57 -13.55
N ASN A 251 12.30 32.54 -13.63
CA ASN A 251 12.72 31.18 -13.99
C ASN A 251 13.41 31.05 -15.35
N LYS A 252 13.22 31.99 -16.26
CA LYS A 252 13.96 32.06 -17.53
C LYS A 252 15.40 32.60 -17.37
N ARG A 253 15.70 33.28 -16.25
CA ARG A 253 17.02 33.90 -15.99
C ARG A 253 17.97 32.96 -15.23
N ASP A 254 17.46 32.10 -14.31
CA ASP A 254 18.27 31.32 -13.39
C ASP A 254 18.75 29.94 -13.92
N ALA A 255 18.52 29.64 -15.20
CA ALA A 255 18.93 28.35 -15.80
C ALA A 255 20.43 28.14 -15.97
N ALA A 256 21.29 29.06 -15.51
CA ALA A 256 22.73 29.04 -15.75
C ALA A 256 23.60 29.03 -14.48
N SER A 257 24.42 28.02 -14.40
CA SER A 257 25.74 27.85 -13.79
C SER A 257 25.89 27.16 -12.44
N GLY A 258 26.70 26.09 -12.49
CA GLY A 258 27.32 25.42 -11.34
C GLY A 258 27.15 23.90 -11.34
N SER A 259 28.21 23.14 -11.04
CA SER A 259 28.15 21.66 -10.96
C SER A 259 27.15 21.18 -9.92
N LEU A 260 26.31 20.21 -10.28
CA LEU A 260 25.37 19.53 -9.40
C LEU A 260 26.06 18.51 -8.47
N LEU A 261 27.34 18.17 -8.71
CA LEU A 261 28.13 17.20 -7.95
C LEU A 261 28.79 17.79 -6.69
N ARG A 262 28.34 18.96 -6.22
CA ARG A 262 28.82 19.52 -4.96
C ARG A 262 28.25 18.77 -3.76
N ARG A 263 29.05 18.59 -2.69
CA ARG A 263 28.69 17.90 -1.44
C ARG A 263 27.33 18.35 -0.89
N LYS A 264 27.06 19.65 -0.91
CA LYS A 264 25.79 20.26 -0.45
C LYS A 264 24.55 19.81 -1.22
N TYR A 265 24.69 19.24 -2.42
CA TYR A 265 23.58 18.68 -3.20
C TYR A 265 23.54 17.16 -3.12
N VAL A 266 24.71 16.51 -3.17
CA VAL A 266 24.82 15.04 -3.24
C VAL A 266 24.47 14.40 -1.90
N VAL A 267 24.98 14.92 -0.79
CA VAL A 267 24.76 14.30 0.54
C VAL A 267 23.28 14.33 0.95
N PRO A 268 22.57 15.48 0.91
CA PRO A 268 21.14 15.50 1.22
C PRO A 268 20.31 14.64 0.27
N PHE A 269 20.67 14.60 -1.02
CA PHE A 269 20.00 13.75 -2.00
C PHE A 269 20.15 12.26 -1.67
N LEU A 270 21.38 11.79 -1.42
CA LEU A 270 21.61 10.39 -1.05
C LEU A 270 20.92 10.03 0.26
N LEU A 271 20.94 10.94 1.24
CA LEU A 271 20.28 10.73 2.52
C LEU A 271 18.75 10.65 2.36
N ALA A 272 18.16 11.51 1.54
CA ALA A 272 16.74 11.45 1.24
C ALA A 272 16.36 10.14 0.51
N CYS A 273 17.18 9.71 -0.46
CA CYS A 273 17.00 8.42 -1.14
C CYS A 273 17.08 7.24 -0.15
N ALA A 274 18.08 7.26 0.75
CA ALA A 274 18.25 6.22 1.78
C ALA A 274 17.04 6.16 2.73
N VAL A 275 16.61 7.31 3.25
CA VAL A 275 15.46 7.40 4.16
C VAL A 275 14.18 6.89 3.50
N LEU A 276 13.89 7.27 2.25
CA LEU A 276 12.72 6.80 1.53
C LEU A 276 12.80 5.31 1.20
N SER A 277 13.97 4.82 0.86
CA SER A 277 14.21 3.39 0.64
C SER A 277 13.97 2.58 1.90
N LEU A 278 14.59 2.99 3.00
CA LEU A 278 14.44 2.35 4.31
C LEU A 278 13.01 2.44 4.85
N ASN A 279 12.28 3.51 4.53
CA ASN A 279 10.88 3.63 4.89
C ASN A 279 10.02 2.47 4.32
N GLN A 280 10.28 2.04 3.09
CA GLN A 280 9.54 0.92 2.48
C GLN A 280 10.06 -0.44 2.92
N THR A 281 11.35 -0.57 3.28
CA THR A 281 11.89 -1.82 3.82
C THR A 281 11.33 -2.18 5.21
N THR A 282 10.60 -1.26 5.87
CA THR A 282 9.77 -1.59 7.04
C THR A 282 8.59 -2.52 6.72
N GLY A 283 8.29 -2.78 5.43
CA GLY A 283 7.22 -3.67 5.02
C GLY A 283 5.80 -3.12 5.16
N ILE A 284 5.63 -1.81 5.35
CA ILE A 284 4.31 -1.21 5.62
C ILE A 284 3.25 -1.60 4.59
N ASN A 285 3.55 -1.49 3.29
CA ASN A 285 2.60 -1.82 2.24
C ASN A 285 2.31 -3.32 2.19
N SER A 286 3.30 -4.18 2.40
CA SER A 286 3.11 -5.62 2.48
C SER A 286 2.25 -6.01 3.68
N VAL A 287 2.51 -5.45 4.86
CA VAL A 287 1.68 -5.71 6.04
C VAL A 287 0.24 -5.29 5.79
N LEU A 288 -0.02 -4.08 5.27
CA LEU A 288 -1.39 -3.61 5.00
C LEU A 288 -2.14 -4.47 3.97
N GLN A 289 -1.44 -5.00 2.97
CA GLN A 289 -2.04 -5.79 1.90
C GLN A 289 -2.18 -7.28 2.23
N TYR A 290 -1.31 -7.83 3.07
CA TYR A 290 -1.35 -9.22 3.49
C TYR A 290 -1.86 -9.42 4.92
N LEU A 291 -2.34 -8.36 5.60
CA LEU A 291 -2.70 -8.38 7.03
C LEU A 291 -3.66 -9.50 7.37
N VAL A 292 -4.72 -9.66 6.61
CA VAL A 292 -5.74 -10.69 6.86
C VAL A 292 -5.16 -12.12 6.72
N ILE A 293 -4.28 -12.34 5.74
CA ILE A 293 -3.59 -13.63 5.57
C ILE A 293 -2.64 -13.90 6.75
N ILE A 294 -1.88 -12.88 7.18
CA ILE A 294 -0.98 -12.99 8.33
C ILE A 294 -1.76 -13.38 9.59
N LEU A 295 -2.90 -12.73 9.85
CA LEU A 295 -3.76 -13.01 11.01
C LEU A 295 -4.40 -14.40 10.93
N LYS A 296 -4.81 -14.83 9.73
CA LYS A 296 -5.32 -16.20 9.53
C LYS A 296 -4.25 -17.25 9.84
N GLN A 297 -3.01 -17.02 9.42
CA GLN A 297 -1.90 -17.91 9.73
C GLN A 297 -1.52 -17.92 11.23
N ALA A 298 -1.84 -16.85 11.94
CA ALA A 298 -1.71 -16.78 13.39
C ALA A 298 -2.84 -17.48 14.17
N GLY A 299 -3.76 -18.16 13.47
CA GLY A 299 -4.82 -18.98 14.05
C GLY A 299 -6.19 -18.32 14.17
N MET A 300 -6.40 -17.16 13.53
CA MET A 300 -7.72 -16.51 13.51
C MET A 300 -8.62 -17.09 12.42
N SER A 301 -9.92 -17.18 12.70
CA SER A 301 -10.93 -17.40 11.65
C SER A 301 -10.93 -16.27 10.64
N ALA A 302 -11.47 -16.50 9.43
CA ALA A 302 -11.58 -15.46 8.41
C ALA A 302 -12.33 -14.21 8.91
N GLY A 303 -13.43 -14.43 9.65
CA GLY A 303 -14.21 -13.36 10.29
C GLY A 303 -13.38 -12.56 11.30
N ASN A 304 -12.68 -13.22 12.22
CA ASN A 304 -11.86 -12.56 13.24
C ASN A 304 -10.63 -11.89 12.64
N ALA A 305 -10.01 -12.46 11.61
CA ALA A 305 -8.90 -11.86 10.90
C ALA A 305 -9.30 -10.54 10.21
N THR A 306 -10.50 -10.49 9.60
CA THR A 306 -11.02 -9.24 9.02
C THR A 306 -11.46 -8.23 10.08
N HIS A 307 -11.94 -8.64 11.26
CA HIS A 307 -12.13 -7.73 12.40
C HIS A 307 -10.80 -7.13 12.87
N GLY A 308 -9.74 -7.95 12.98
CA GLY A 308 -8.39 -7.49 13.30
C GLY A 308 -7.87 -6.48 12.27
N ASP A 309 -8.12 -6.72 10.99
CA ASP A 309 -7.78 -5.80 9.89
C ASP A 309 -8.47 -4.44 10.04
N VAL A 310 -9.78 -4.44 10.33
CA VAL A 310 -10.53 -3.19 10.59
C VAL A 310 -9.94 -2.45 11.81
N ALA A 311 -9.69 -3.16 12.92
CA ALA A 311 -9.16 -2.56 14.13
C ALA A 311 -7.80 -1.89 13.89
N VAL A 312 -6.88 -2.57 13.22
CA VAL A 312 -5.53 -2.05 12.89
C VAL A 312 -5.61 -0.85 11.94
N LYS A 313 -6.48 -0.87 10.95
CA LYS A 313 -6.65 0.23 9.99
C LYS A 313 -7.33 1.46 10.60
N VAL A 314 -8.29 1.26 11.51
CA VAL A 314 -8.88 2.35 12.32
C VAL A 314 -7.82 2.98 13.21
N LEU A 315 -7.00 2.15 13.87
CA LEU A 315 -5.87 2.62 14.67
C LEU A 315 -4.89 3.45 13.81
N ASN A 316 -4.56 2.97 12.61
CA ASN A 316 -3.72 3.71 11.65
C ASN A 316 -4.27 5.12 11.36
N CYS A 317 -5.56 5.20 11.04
CA CYS A 317 -6.22 6.49 10.74
C CYS A 317 -6.19 7.43 11.96
N ALA A 318 -6.54 6.94 13.14
CA ALA A 318 -6.55 7.72 14.37
C ALA A 318 -5.15 8.23 14.75
N VAL A 319 -4.16 7.34 14.70
CA VAL A 319 -2.77 7.68 15.08
C VAL A 319 -2.10 8.59 14.04
N THR A 320 -2.46 8.48 12.76
CA THR A 320 -1.97 9.43 11.73
C THR A 320 -2.38 10.87 12.06
N ILE A 321 -3.62 11.09 12.53
CA ILE A 321 -4.09 12.43 12.95
C ILE A 321 -3.24 12.95 14.11
N ILE A 322 -2.96 12.08 15.10
CA ILE A 322 -2.11 12.42 16.24
C ILE A 322 -0.69 12.74 15.78
N GLY A 323 -0.12 11.95 14.87
CA GLY A 323 1.21 12.14 14.31
C GLY A 323 1.36 13.50 13.63
N VAL A 324 0.39 13.88 12.79
CA VAL A 324 0.35 15.20 12.13
C VAL A 324 0.32 16.34 13.17
N ALA A 325 -0.42 16.18 14.26
CA ALA A 325 -0.48 17.19 15.32
C ALA A 325 0.81 17.29 16.16
N LEU A 326 1.58 16.21 16.25
CA LEU A 326 2.81 16.13 17.03
C LEU A 326 4.06 16.56 16.28
N VAL A 327 4.10 16.45 14.96
CA VAL A 327 5.30 16.66 14.15
C VAL A 327 5.89 18.06 14.32
N ASP A 328 5.06 19.08 14.42
CA ASP A 328 5.51 20.46 14.63
C ASP A 328 5.88 20.76 16.11
N LYS A 329 5.34 19.97 17.05
CA LYS A 329 5.59 20.16 18.49
C LYS A 329 6.87 19.46 18.95
N LYS A 330 7.09 18.20 18.55
CA LYS A 330 8.18 17.33 19.04
C LYS A 330 9.41 17.29 18.13
N GLY A 331 9.29 17.67 16.87
CA GLY A 331 10.37 17.62 15.88
C GLY A 331 10.36 16.33 15.06
N ARG A 332 11.01 16.42 13.90
CA ARG A 332 10.98 15.35 12.89
C ARG A 332 11.84 14.16 13.32
N LYS A 333 13.07 14.42 13.75
CA LYS A 333 14.03 13.38 14.17
C LYS A 333 13.52 12.58 15.38
N PHE A 334 12.95 13.25 16.38
CA PHE A 334 12.40 12.58 17.55
C PHE A 334 11.29 11.60 17.20
N LEU A 335 10.30 12.04 16.40
CA LEU A 335 9.17 11.18 16.01
C LEU A 335 9.61 10.02 15.13
N LEU A 336 10.58 10.26 14.24
CA LEU A 336 11.12 9.19 13.39
C LEU A 336 11.84 8.12 14.21
N ASN A 337 12.65 8.53 15.18
CA ASN A 337 13.35 7.60 16.09
C ASN A 337 12.36 6.83 16.99
N LEU A 338 11.35 7.51 17.54
CA LEU A 338 10.31 6.88 18.34
C LEU A 338 9.54 5.83 17.51
N GLY A 339 9.14 6.21 16.28
CA GLY A 339 8.41 5.33 15.39
C GLY A 339 9.23 4.12 14.97
N THR A 340 10.47 4.32 14.52
CA THR A 340 11.34 3.21 14.08
C THR A 340 11.68 2.27 15.24
N ALA A 341 11.94 2.78 16.46
CA ALA A 341 12.15 1.94 17.65
C ALA A 341 10.92 1.09 17.97
N GLY A 342 9.72 1.67 17.94
CA GLY A 342 8.47 0.94 18.15
C GLY A 342 8.21 -0.13 17.10
N ILE A 343 8.55 0.12 15.83
CA ILE A 343 8.48 -0.87 14.74
C ILE A 343 9.40 -2.06 15.01
N VAL A 344 10.65 -1.82 15.43
CA VAL A 344 11.60 -2.89 15.77
C VAL A 344 11.05 -3.78 16.89
N ILE A 345 10.52 -3.18 17.97
CA ILE A 345 9.93 -3.92 19.09
C ILE A 345 8.75 -4.77 18.60
N ALA A 346 7.86 -4.18 17.80
CA ALA A 346 6.68 -4.86 17.29
C ALA A 346 7.04 -6.08 16.42
N PHE A 347 8.01 -5.94 15.52
CA PHE A 347 8.44 -7.03 14.65
C PHE A 347 9.25 -8.10 15.38
N LEU A 348 10.08 -7.73 16.35
CA LEU A 348 10.76 -8.73 17.17
C LEU A 348 9.77 -9.56 17.98
N ALA A 349 8.78 -8.90 18.62
CA ALA A 349 7.73 -9.61 19.36
C ALA A 349 6.91 -10.53 18.43
N GLY A 350 6.43 -10.03 17.29
CA GLY A 350 5.69 -10.82 16.32
C GLY A 350 6.52 -11.96 15.72
N GLY A 351 7.80 -11.71 15.41
CA GLY A 351 8.73 -12.72 14.93
C GLY A 351 8.98 -13.85 15.91
N ILE A 352 9.13 -13.54 17.20
CA ILE A 352 9.27 -14.56 18.27
C ILE A 352 8.00 -15.40 18.38
N ILE A 353 6.81 -14.79 18.31
CA ILE A 353 5.54 -15.53 18.36
C ILE A 353 5.44 -16.47 17.16
N PHE A 354 5.70 -15.98 15.91
CA PHE A 354 5.68 -16.83 14.72
C PHE A 354 6.73 -17.93 14.76
N HIS A 355 7.94 -17.63 15.24
CA HIS A 355 8.96 -18.66 15.44
C HIS A 355 8.48 -19.77 16.39
N GLY A 356 7.83 -19.41 17.48
CA GLY A 356 7.22 -20.37 18.41
C GLY A 356 6.10 -21.20 17.77
N ILE A 357 5.28 -20.62 16.91
CA ILE A 357 4.25 -21.34 16.14
C ILE A 357 4.89 -22.33 15.17
N GLU A 358 5.88 -21.88 14.42
CA GLU A 358 6.47 -22.64 13.30
C GLU A 358 7.45 -23.71 13.78
N SER A 359 8.16 -23.47 14.88
CA SER A 359 9.06 -24.47 15.49
C SER A 359 8.33 -25.67 16.09
N ASN A 360 7.05 -25.52 16.43
CA ASN A 360 6.22 -26.61 16.93
C ASN A 360 5.64 -27.51 15.81
N ARG A 361 5.90 -27.19 14.54
CA ARG A 361 5.47 -28.00 13.39
C ARG A 361 6.53 -29.05 13.08
N ARG A 362 6.09 -30.28 12.82
CA ARG A 362 6.95 -31.38 12.39
C ARG A 362 7.04 -31.42 10.87
N ASP A 363 8.23 -31.65 10.35
CA ASP A 363 8.43 -31.94 8.93
C ASP A 363 7.93 -33.37 8.65
N VAL A 364 6.96 -33.46 7.75
CA VAL A 364 6.35 -34.72 7.28
C VAL A 364 6.51 -34.89 5.76
N LEU A 365 7.53 -34.24 5.18
CA LEU A 365 7.78 -34.24 3.75
C LEU A 365 7.88 -35.68 3.20
N GLY A 366 8.63 -36.55 3.86
CA GLY A 366 8.78 -37.96 3.43
C GLY A 366 7.46 -38.72 3.41
N THR A 367 6.59 -38.49 4.40
CA THR A 367 5.25 -39.13 4.46
C THR A 367 4.37 -38.67 3.31
N VAL A 368 4.36 -37.37 3.02
CA VAL A 368 3.56 -36.82 1.93
C VAL A 368 4.11 -37.22 0.55
N GLN A 369 5.43 -37.22 0.37
CA GLN A 369 6.06 -37.63 -0.87
C GLN A 369 5.79 -39.13 -1.19
N SER A 370 5.82 -40.01 -0.19
CA SER A 370 5.53 -41.43 -0.39
C SER A 370 4.08 -41.73 -0.77
N ALA A 371 3.17 -40.79 -0.50
CA ALA A 371 1.75 -40.90 -0.85
C ALA A 371 1.42 -40.34 -2.26
N VAL A 372 2.40 -39.73 -2.95
CA VAL A 372 2.21 -39.25 -4.33
C VAL A 372 2.12 -40.46 -5.28
N ASN A 373 1.01 -40.52 -6.02
CA ASN A 373 0.90 -41.48 -7.13
C ASN A 373 1.68 -40.94 -8.33
N THR A 374 2.82 -41.56 -8.62
CA THR A 374 3.72 -41.11 -9.70
C THR A 374 3.17 -41.34 -11.10
N GLU A 375 2.24 -42.29 -11.29
CA GLU A 375 1.63 -42.58 -12.60
C GLU A 375 0.54 -41.56 -12.94
N SER A 376 -0.30 -41.21 -11.97
CA SER A 376 -1.41 -40.28 -12.18
C SER A 376 -1.04 -38.80 -11.86
N GLY A 377 0.08 -38.55 -11.18
CA GLY A 377 0.46 -37.22 -10.71
C GLY A 377 -0.51 -36.64 -9.68
N THR A 378 -1.20 -37.51 -8.93
CA THR A 378 -2.18 -37.14 -7.92
C THR A 378 -1.69 -37.45 -6.52
N LEU A 379 -2.23 -36.76 -5.53
CA LEU A 379 -2.01 -37.09 -4.12
C LEU A 379 -3.35 -37.12 -3.41
N THR A 380 -3.64 -38.19 -2.70
CA THR A 380 -4.77 -38.31 -1.78
C THR A 380 -4.27 -38.92 -0.48
N LEU A 381 -4.32 -38.13 0.62
CA LEU A 381 -3.74 -38.49 1.90
C LEU A 381 -4.69 -38.12 3.05
N PRO A 382 -5.20 -39.08 3.84
CA PRO A 382 -5.95 -38.79 5.05
C PRO A 382 -5.08 -38.08 6.10
N VAL A 383 -5.59 -36.99 6.65
CA VAL A 383 -4.90 -36.17 7.65
C VAL A 383 -5.36 -36.57 9.05
N ASN A 384 -4.66 -37.52 9.64
CA ASN A 384 -4.92 -37.99 11.00
C ASN A 384 -3.61 -38.31 11.73
N ASP A 385 -3.69 -38.46 13.03
CA ASP A 385 -2.52 -38.72 13.89
C ASP A 385 -1.75 -39.98 13.51
N THR A 386 -2.46 -41.01 13.09
CA THR A 386 -1.86 -42.28 12.69
C THR A 386 -1.02 -42.11 11.42
N THR A 387 -1.55 -41.44 10.40
CA THR A 387 -0.87 -41.21 9.14
C THR A 387 0.32 -40.24 9.30
N MET A 388 0.18 -39.24 10.18
CA MET A 388 1.23 -38.24 10.41
C MET A 388 2.23 -38.64 11.49
N GLY A 389 2.01 -39.74 12.21
CA GLY A 389 2.91 -40.25 13.26
C GLY A 389 3.09 -39.27 14.45
N GLN A 390 2.07 -38.48 14.74
CA GLN A 390 2.06 -37.50 15.83
C GLN A 390 0.72 -37.53 16.54
N THR A 391 0.73 -37.57 17.87
CA THR A 391 -0.49 -37.54 18.69
C THR A 391 -0.92 -36.10 18.97
N ALA A 392 -2.13 -35.75 18.56
CA ALA A 392 -2.68 -34.39 18.68
C ALA A 392 -2.96 -33.96 20.13
N ASN A 393 -2.96 -34.87 21.10
CA ASN A 393 -3.32 -34.62 22.49
C ASN A 393 -4.63 -33.79 22.62
N GLY A 394 -5.61 -34.03 21.78
CA GLY A 394 -6.88 -33.32 21.74
C GLY A 394 -6.85 -31.91 21.14
N ARG A 395 -5.74 -31.47 20.57
CA ARG A 395 -5.64 -30.18 19.89
C ARG A 395 -5.87 -30.36 18.37
N PRO A 396 -6.59 -29.43 17.72
CA PRO A 396 -6.73 -29.47 16.27
C PRO A 396 -5.36 -29.23 15.61
N MET A 397 -5.06 -30.04 14.59
CA MET A 397 -3.79 -30.03 13.85
C MET A 397 -4.02 -29.59 12.41
N ALA A 398 -3.01 -29.02 11.79
CA ALA A 398 -3.01 -28.64 10.39
C ALA A 398 -1.87 -29.31 9.63
N LEU A 399 -2.18 -29.90 8.48
CA LEU A 399 -1.19 -30.29 7.47
C LEU A 399 -1.11 -29.19 6.43
N THR A 400 0.05 -28.57 6.31
CA THR A 400 0.33 -27.56 5.28
C THR A 400 1.36 -28.11 4.32
N VAL A 401 1.01 -28.17 3.04
CA VAL A 401 1.87 -28.71 1.97
C VAL A 401 2.15 -27.61 0.94
N LEU A 402 3.43 -27.37 0.68
CA LEU A 402 3.92 -26.56 -0.44
C LEU A 402 4.31 -27.52 -1.56
N TYR A 403 3.66 -27.40 -2.71
CA TYR A 403 3.89 -28.22 -3.87
C TYR A 403 4.00 -27.41 -5.15
N ALA A 404 4.76 -27.92 -6.10
CA ALA A 404 4.90 -27.34 -7.44
C ALA A 404 4.09 -28.14 -8.44
N GLN A 405 3.36 -27.44 -9.28
CA GLN A 405 2.71 -27.92 -10.51
C GLN A 405 3.09 -27.02 -11.69
N SER A 406 2.55 -27.30 -12.88
CA SER A 406 2.88 -26.61 -14.13
C SER A 406 2.73 -25.08 -14.09
N GLU A 407 1.97 -24.53 -13.17
CA GLU A 407 1.66 -23.09 -13.07
C GLU A 407 2.43 -22.37 -11.94
N GLY A 408 3.26 -23.10 -11.18
CA GLY A 408 4.06 -22.55 -10.09
C GLY A 408 3.87 -23.28 -8.78
N ASP A 409 4.24 -22.62 -7.70
CA ASP A 409 4.15 -23.17 -6.35
C ASP A 409 2.76 -22.89 -5.75
N HIS A 410 2.18 -23.89 -5.09
CA HIS A 410 0.89 -23.81 -4.43
C HIS A 410 1.01 -24.25 -2.98
N VAL A 411 0.21 -23.66 -2.10
CA VAL A 411 0.06 -24.09 -0.71
C VAL A 411 -1.34 -24.61 -0.49
N LEU A 412 -1.46 -25.82 0.05
CA LEU A 412 -2.71 -26.38 0.51
C LEU A 412 -2.61 -26.71 2.00
N THR A 413 -3.61 -26.30 2.77
CA THR A 413 -3.70 -26.61 4.20
C THR A 413 -5.00 -27.35 4.47
N VAL A 414 -4.89 -28.50 5.14
CA VAL A 414 -6.03 -29.31 5.59
C VAL A 414 -5.98 -29.39 7.11
N LEU A 415 -7.14 -29.20 7.73
CA LEU A 415 -7.27 -29.25 9.18
C LEU A 415 -7.75 -30.62 9.63
N SER A 416 -7.24 -31.12 10.75
CA SER A 416 -7.65 -32.43 11.31
C SER A 416 -9.10 -32.46 11.80
N ASN A 417 -9.73 -31.30 11.98
CA ASN A 417 -11.13 -31.14 12.39
C ASN A 417 -12.06 -30.73 11.24
N ASP A 418 -11.57 -30.77 9.99
CA ASP A 418 -12.44 -30.66 8.83
C ASP A 418 -13.41 -31.83 8.76
N PRO A 419 -14.61 -31.71 8.15
CA PRO A 419 -15.57 -32.80 8.00
C PRO A 419 -14.98 -34.02 7.29
N GLU A 420 -14.13 -33.80 6.31
CA GLU A 420 -13.35 -34.81 5.59
C GLU A 420 -11.88 -34.37 5.57
N PRO A 421 -11.07 -34.73 6.58
CA PRO A 421 -9.68 -34.29 6.65
C PRO A 421 -8.79 -35.11 5.69
N VAL A 422 -8.94 -34.88 4.39
CA VAL A 422 -8.18 -35.53 3.33
C VAL A 422 -7.49 -34.49 2.48
N LEU A 423 -6.16 -34.59 2.39
CA LEU A 423 -5.38 -33.79 1.44
C LEU A 423 -5.54 -34.38 0.05
N THR A 424 -6.17 -33.65 -0.86
CA THR A 424 -6.33 -34.07 -2.26
C THR A 424 -5.68 -33.04 -3.19
N ILE A 425 -4.68 -33.47 -3.96
CA ILE A 425 -4.06 -32.67 -5.01
C ILE A 425 -4.35 -33.36 -6.35
N PRO A 426 -5.16 -32.77 -7.23
CA PRO A 426 -5.51 -33.36 -8.52
C PRO A 426 -4.30 -33.36 -9.47
N ALA A 427 -4.38 -34.17 -10.53
CA ALA A 427 -3.40 -34.14 -11.62
C ALA A 427 -3.35 -32.76 -12.25
N SER A 428 -2.16 -32.36 -12.71
CA SER A 428 -2.00 -31.11 -13.44
C SER A 428 -2.80 -31.14 -14.75
N ALA A 429 -3.41 -30.00 -15.08
CA ALA A 429 -4.14 -29.84 -16.34
C ALA A 429 -3.22 -29.91 -17.59
N LYS A 430 -1.91 -29.72 -17.43
CA LYS A 430 -0.92 -29.82 -18.53
C LYS A 430 -0.31 -31.20 -18.59
N PRO A 431 -0.39 -31.91 -19.72
CA PRO A 431 0.26 -33.22 -19.89
C PRO A 431 1.77 -33.11 -19.69
N GLY A 432 2.34 -34.07 -18.94
CA GLY A 432 3.79 -34.18 -18.71
C GLY A 432 4.32 -33.34 -17.54
N SER A 433 3.48 -32.63 -16.80
CA SER A 433 3.91 -31.96 -15.56
C SER A 433 3.87 -32.93 -14.37
N HIS A 434 4.97 -33.01 -13.64
CA HIS A 434 5.06 -33.82 -12.43
C HIS A 434 4.67 -32.99 -11.18
N LEU A 435 3.93 -33.63 -10.28
CA LEU A 435 3.68 -33.10 -8.94
C LEU A 435 4.96 -33.24 -8.10
N VAL A 436 5.50 -32.12 -7.62
CA VAL A 436 6.67 -32.10 -6.75
C VAL A 436 6.28 -31.50 -5.40
N ILE A 437 6.34 -32.31 -4.35
CA ILE A 437 6.13 -31.80 -2.98
C ILE A 437 7.45 -31.18 -2.50
N LYS A 438 7.45 -29.88 -2.25
CA LYS A 438 8.62 -29.13 -1.79
C LYS A 438 8.76 -29.13 -0.28
N ARG A 439 7.63 -28.97 0.44
CA ARG A 439 7.58 -28.94 1.90
C ARG A 439 6.26 -29.47 2.40
N ALA A 440 6.28 -30.11 3.55
CA ALA A 440 5.08 -30.56 4.23
C ALA A 440 5.29 -30.47 5.75
N PHE A 441 4.42 -29.71 6.42
CA PHE A 441 4.48 -29.51 7.86
C PHE A 441 3.16 -29.90 8.50
N TYR A 442 3.24 -30.68 9.58
CA TYR A 442 2.11 -31.04 10.42
C TYR A 442 2.31 -30.52 11.84
N GLY A 443 1.35 -29.78 12.36
CA GLY A 443 1.49 -29.22 13.68
C GLY A 443 0.20 -28.60 14.22
N PRO A 444 0.21 -28.20 15.51
CA PRO A 444 -0.97 -27.64 16.16
C PRO A 444 -1.41 -26.32 15.51
N ILE A 445 -2.71 -26.15 15.36
CA ILE A 445 -3.29 -24.88 14.91
C ILE A 445 -3.13 -23.88 16.06
N PRO A 446 -2.55 -22.67 15.81
CA PRO A 446 -2.49 -21.63 16.83
C PRO A 446 -3.90 -21.26 17.30
N GLY A 447 -4.04 -20.99 18.59
CA GLY A 447 -5.33 -20.52 19.14
C GLY A 447 -5.64 -19.08 18.76
N GLU A 448 -6.91 -18.69 18.79
CA GLU A 448 -7.33 -17.30 18.51
C GLU A 448 -6.63 -16.26 19.37
N THR A 449 -6.26 -16.59 20.61
CA THR A 449 -5.47 -15.72 21.50
C THR A 449 -4.15 -15.33 20.87
N THR A 450 -3.48 -16.28 20.19
CA THR A 450 -2.23 -16.02 19.47
C THR A 450 -2.46 -15.05 18.32
N GLY A 451 -3.58 -15.20 17.60
CA GLY A 451 -3.97 -14.28 16.55
C GLY A 451 -4.17 -12.86 17.07
N TRP A 452 -4.82 -12.69 18.21
CA TRP A 452 -5.00 -11.37 18.84
C TRP A 452 -3.68 -10.78 19.35
N LEU A 453 -2.74 -11.60 19.83
CA LEU A 453 -1.39 -11.13 20.19
C LEU A 453 -0.63 -10.62 18.95
N ILE A 454 -0.71 -11.34 17.82
CA ILE A 454 -0.14 -10.85 16.55
C ILE A 454 -0.85 -9.58 16.09
N THR A 455 -2.18 -9.50 16.25
CA THR A 455 -2.94 -8.27 15.95
C THR A 455 -2.43 -7.09 16.78
N ALA A 456 -2.15 -7.30 18.06
CA ALA A 456 -1.59 -6.27 18.94
C ALA A 456 -0.16 -5.86 18.50
N CYS A 457 0.70 -6.81 18.13
CA CYS A 457 2.03 -6.52 17.56
C CYS A 457 1.93 -5.71 16.27
N LEU A 458 1.06 -6.10 15.35
CA LEU A 458 0.83 -5.37 14.10
C LEU A 458 0.16 -4.02 14.34
N GLY A 459 -0.72 -3.90 15.34
CA GLY A 459 -1.26 -2.63 15.80
C GLY A 459 -0.17 -1.69 16.33
N LEU A 460 0.75 -2.20 17.14
CA LEU A 460 1.92 -1.44 17.63
C LEU A 460 2.82 -1.01 16.45
N PHE A 461 3.09 -1.91 15.51
CA PHE A 461 3.81 -1.61 14.28
C PHE A 461 3.17 -0.45 13.51
N ILE A 462 1.89 -0.56 13.22
CA ILE A 462 1.14 0.45 12.45
C ILE A 462 1.06 1.78 13.20
N ALA A 463 0.81 1.77 14.51
CA ALA A 463 0.79 2.99 15.32
C ALA A 463 2.16 3.68 15.32
N SER A 464 3.23 2.92 15.50
CA SER A 464 4.61 3.42 15.47
C SER A 464 4.99 3.99 14.11
N TYR A 465 4.58 3.31 13.02
CA TYR A 465 4.75 3.81 11.67
C TYR A 465 3.97 5.10 11.44
N ALA A 466 2.72 5.18 11.84
CA ALA A 466 1.85 6.33 11.62
C ALA A 466 2.31 7.59 12.36
N VAL A 467 2.86 7.45 13.58
CA VAL A 467 3.42 8.61 14.34
C VAL A 467 4.75 9.09 13.78
N GLY A 468 5.60 8.16 13.35
CA GLY A 468 6.97 8.45 12.90
C GLY A 468 7.10 8.45 11.38
N PRO A 469 7.57 7.34 10.77
CA PRO A 469 7.86 7.26 9.33
C PRO A 469 6.73 7.75 8.43
N GLY A 470 5.50 7.42 8.73
CA GLY A 470 4.33 7.71 7.89
C GLY A 470 4.07 9.20 7.66
N VAL A 471 4.31 10.04 8.66
CA VAL A 471 4.10 11.50 8.58
C VAL A 471 5.42 12.22 8.29
N VAL A 472 6.50 11.83 8.98
CA VAL A 472 7.75 12.58 9.01
C VAL A 472 8.49 12.52 7.68
N VAL A 473 8.52 11.36 7.01
CA VAL A 473 9.34 11.14 5.82
C VAL A 473 8.98 12.08 4.67
N TRP A 474 7.70 12.34 4.46
CA TRP A 474 7.23 13.24 3.40
C TRP A 474 7.63 14.70 3.63
N LEU A 475 7.58 15.14 4.90
CA LEU A 475 8.03 16.47 5.29
C LEU A 475 9.55 16.59 5.14
N MET A 476 10.30 15.62 5.68
CA MET A 476 11.75 15.60 5.59
C MET A 476 12.26 15.55 4.14
N LEU A 477 11.59 14.80 3.26
CA LEU A 477 11.95 14.77 1.84
C LEU A 477 11.95 16.18 1.24
N SER A 478 10.93 16.97 1.53
CA SER A 478 10.81 18.35 1.02
C SER A 478 11.78 19.32 1.70
N GLU A 479 12.14 19.09 2.97
CA GLU A 479 13.04 19.91 3.77
C GLU A 479 14.53 19.60 3.49
N LEU A 480 14.88 18.32 3.27
CA LEU A 480 16.25 17.90 2.96
C LEU A 480 16.65 18.20 1.51
N MET A 481 15.69 18.18 0.58
CA MET A 481 16.03 18.27 -0.83
C MET A 481 16.39 19.70 -1.22
N PRO A 482 17.65 19.94 -1.68
CA PRO A 482 18.12 21.27 -2.08
C PRO A 482 17.24 21.86 -3.19
N THR A 483 17.00 23.18 -3.11
CA THR A 483 16.08 23.88 -4.00
C THR A 483 16.38 23.65 -5.48
N ARG A 484 17.65 23.62 -5.85
CA ARG A 484 18.12 23.48 -7.23
C ARG A 484 17.83 22.13 -7.86
N ILE A 485 17.90 21.03 -7.09
CA ILE A 485 17.68 19.66 -7.58
C ILE A 485 16.35 19.07 -7.12
N ARG A 486 15.54 19.85 -6.40
CA ARG A 486 14.34 19.37 -5.66
C ARG A 486 13.40 18.53 -6.52
N ALA A 487 12.98 19.03 -7.67
CA ALA A 487 12.00 18.34 -8.49
C ALA A 487 12.52 16.98 -9.00
N MET A 488 13.74 16.95 -9.54
CA MET A 488 14.37 15.74 -10.04
C MET A 488 14.75 14.78 -8.91
N GLY A 489 15.34 15.32 -7.83
CA GLY A 489 15.76 14.53 -6.68
C GLY A 489 14.57 13.88 -5.95
N MET A 490 13.48 14.61 -5.77
CA MET A 490 12.24 14.05 -5.21
C MET A 490 11.67 12.95 -6.11
N GLY A 491 11.68 13.14 -7.43
CA GLY A 491 11.21 12.12 -8.38
C GLY A 491 12.01 10.81 -8.27
N ILE A 492 13.34 10.88 -8.21
CA ILE A 492 14.20 9.70 -8.05
C ILE A 492 14.00 9.04 -6.69
N ALA A 493 13.92 9.82 -5.62
CA ALA A 493 13.68 9.30 -4.29
C ALA A 493 12.31 8.57 -4.17
N LEU A 494 11.27 9.12 -4.80
CA LEU A 494 9.95 8.50 -4.89
C LEU A 494 9.97 7.21 -5.73
N LEU A 495 10.72 7.18 -6.83
CA LEU A 495 10.91 5.98 -7.64
C LEU A 495 11.52 4.84 -6.82
N LEU A 496 12.59 5.14 -6.08
CA LEU A 496 13.24 4.17 -5.19
C LEU A 496 12.27 3.68 -4.11
N ASN A 497 11.53 4.59 -3.49
CA ASN A 497 10.52 4.27 -2.49
C ASN A 497 9.49 3.28 -3.03
N GLN A 498 8.82 3.59 -4.12
CA GLN A 498 7.79 2.76 -4.70
C GLN A 498 8.33 1.46 -5.32
N GLY A 499 9.51 1.53 -5.95
CA GLY A 499 10.18 0.36 -6.51
C GLY A 499 10.53 -0.69 -5.46
N ILE A 500 11.09 -0.28 -4.32
CA ILE A 500 11.39 -1.17 -3.20
C ILE A 500 10.10 -1.76 -2.63
N SER A 501 9.05 -0.97 -2.47
CA SER A 501 7.74 -1.45 -2.03
C SER A 501 7.20 -2.54 -2.95
N THR A 502 7.29 -2.34 -4.26
CA THR A 502 6.87 -3.31 -5.29
C THR A 502 7.65 -4.62 -5.17
N LEU A 503 8.99 -4.53 -5.04
CA LEU A 503 9.85 -5.71 -4.89
C LEU A 503 9.51 -6.51 -3.63
N ILE A 504 9.36 -5.85 -2.48
CA ILE A 504 9.02 -6.51 -1.21
C ILE A 504 7.65 -7.21 -1.32
N ALA A 505 6.66 -6.56 -1.91
CA ALA A 505 5.34 -7.16 -2.10
C ALA A 505 5.38 -8.37 -3.04
N ALA A 506 6.19 -8.33 -4.10
CA ALA A 506 6.34 -9.42 -5.06
C ALA A 506 7.02 -10.67 -4.47
N VAL A 507 7.96 -10.48 -3.54
CA VAL A 507 8.70 -11.60 -2.93
C VAL A 507 8.11 -12.07 -1.61
N PHE A 508 7.11 -11.39 -1.05
CA PHE A 508 6.59 -11.68 0.29
C PHE A 508 6.08 -13.11 0.44
N LEU A 509 5.10 -13.54 -0.35
CA LEU A 509 4.55 -14.90 -0.24
C LEU A 509 5.56 -15.99 -0.61
N PRO A 510 6.40 -15.86 -1.67
CA PRO A 510 7.49 -16.79 -1.93
C PRO A 510 8.47 -16.94 -0.76
N VAL A 511 8.86 -15.85 -0.11
CA VAL A 511 9.76 -15.90 1.06
C VAL A 511 9.07 -16.56 2.24
N VAL A 512 7.84 -16.18 2.54
CA VAL A 512 7.06 -16.79 3.64
C VAL A 512 6.79 -18.27 3.40
N GLY A 513 6.47 -18.67 2.18
CA GLY A 513 6.28 -20.07 1.81
C GLY A 513 7.55 -20.93 2.01
N ASN A 514 8.72 -20.36 1.72
CA ASN A 514 10.00 -21.06 1.83
C ASN A 514 10.67 -20.98 3.21
N TYR A 515 10.51 -19.87 3.93
CA TYR A 515 11.26 -19.62 5.17
C TYR A 515 10.36 -19.39 6.40
N GLY A 516 9.05 -19.25 6.21
CA GLY A 516 8.09 -18.96 7.27
C GLY A 516 7.87 -17.47 7.51
N TYR A 517 6.82 -17.16 8.27
CA TYR A 517 6.48 -15.77 8.61
C TYR A 517 7.52 -15.15 9.54
N PHE A 518 8.10 -15.93 10.49
CA PHE A 518 9.11 -15.41 11.41
C PHE A 518 10.30 -14.80 10.68
N ALA A 519 10.74 -15.41 9.57
CA ALA A 519 11.88 -14.93 8.78
C ALA A 519 11.60 -13.52 8.21
N MET A 520 10.40 -13.28 7.72
CA MET A 520 10.00 -11.98 7.17
C MET A 520 9.91 -10.91 8.27
N PHE A 521 9.37 -11.24 9.45
CA PHE A 521 9.30 -10.32 10.59
C PHE A 521 10.70 -9.93 11.08
N PHE A 522 11.62 -10.88 11.20
CA PHE A 522 13.01 -10.57 11.57
C PHE A 522 13.76 -9.79 10.49
N PHE A 523 13.49 -10.07 9.22
CA PHE A 523 14.04 -9.28 8.12
C PHE A 523 13.59 -7.81 8.20
N TRP A 524 12.30 -7.56 8.39
CA TRP A 524 11.79 -6.20 8.56
C TRP A 524 12.32 -5.52 9.82
N ALA A 525 12.45 -6.26 10.93
CA ALA A 525 13.09 -5.75 12.14
C ALA A 525 14.53 -5.30 11.86
N GLY A 526 15.33 -6.13 11.20
CA GLY A 526 16.70 -5.81 10.81
C GLY A 526 16.79 -4.57 9.92
N CYS A 527 15.99 -4.49 8.86
CA CYS A 527 15.92 -3.30 8.00
C CYS A 527 15.53 -2.05 8.80
N THR A 528 14.62 -2.19 9.75
CA THR A 528 14.19 -1.04 10.58
C THR A 528 15.26 -0.62 11.59
N VAL A 529 16.09 -1.53 12.07
CA VAL A 529 17.28 -1.16 12.88
C VAL A 529 18.21 -0.27 12.06
N PHE A 530 18.51 -0.62 10.80
CA PHE A 530 19.29 0.26 9.92
C PHE A 530 18.60 1.60 9.70
N TYR A 531 17.27 1.62 9.58
CA TYR A 531 16.51 2.86 9.47
C TYR A 531 16.64 3.72 10.74
N PHE A 532 16.50 3.10 11.93
CA PHE A 532 16.70 3.78 13.20
C PHE A 532 18.09 4.38 13.33
N LEU A 533 19.14 3.62 13.00
CA LEU A 533 20.52 4.10 13.04
C LEU A 533 20.75 5.26 12.06
N THR A 534 20.23 5.17 10.85
CA THR A 534 20.29 6.25 9.86
C THR A 534 19.60 7.51 10.38
N SER A 535 18.42 7.36 10.98
CA SER A 535 17.67 8.47 11.55
C SER A 535 18.37 9.08 12.77
N ALA A 536 18.87 8.26 13.67
CA ALA A 536 19.50 8.71 14.91
C ALA A 536 20.84 9.43 14.68
N PHE A 537 21.67 8.94 13.74
CA PHE A 537 23.05 9.39 13.58
C PHE A 537 23.28 10.28 12.35
N LEU A 538 22.57 10.05 11.24
CA LEU A 538 22.84 10.76 10.00
C LEU A 538 21.86 11.90 9.70
N LEU A 539 20.61 11.84 10.24
CA LEU A 539 19.63 12.87 9.98
C LEU A 539 19.78 14.06 10.93
N PRO A 540 19.85 15.31 10.41
CA PRO A 540 19.73 16.50 11.24
C PRO A 540 18.28 16.73 11.68
N GLU A 541 18.08 17.42 12.80
CA GLU A 541 16.75 17.94 13.12
C GLU A 541 16.45 19.15 12.24
N THR A 542 15.34 19.10 11.53
CA THR A 542 14.93 20.13 10.56
C THR A 542 13.91 21.10 11.13
N LYS A 543 13.35 20.81 12.31
CA LYS A 543 12.34 21.66 12.94
C LYS A 543 12.85 23.08 13.15
N GLY A 544 12.12 24.07 12.61
CA GLY A 544 12.40 25.48 12.79
C GLY A 544 13.62 26.00 12.04
N LYS A 545 14.26 25.18 11.18
CA LYS A 545 15.38 25.60 10.33
C LYS A 545 14.88 25.99 8.94
N SER A 546 15.50 27.02 8.37
CA SER A 546 15.25 27.38 6.96
C SER A 546 15.95 26.38 6.04
N LEU A 547 15.54 26.35 4.77
CA LEU A 547 16.16 25.47 3.77
C LEU A 547 17.64 25.82 3.54
N GLU A 548 17.96 27.09 3.60
CA GLU A 548 19.30 27.64 3.48
C GLU A 548 20.20 27.19 4.64
N GLU A 549 19.68 27.18 5.86
CA GLU A 549 20.39 26.69 7.05
C GLU A 549 20.69 25.19 6.94
N ILE A 550 19.76 24.41 6.38
CA ILE A 550 19.95 22.98 6.14
C ILE A 550 21.01 22.76 5.05
N GLU A 551 21.01 23.54 3.96
CA GLU A 551 22.04 23.47 2.92
C GLU A 551 23.44 23.81 3.46
N ILE A 552 23.54 24.84 4.31
CA ILE A 552 24.81 25.23 4.98
C ILE A 552 25.31 24.13 5.92
N HIS A 553 24.41 23.48 6.67
CA HIS A 553 24.78 22.36 7.55
C HIS A 553 25.51 21.26 6.77
N PHE A 554 25.00 20.88 5.59
CA PHE A 554 25.64 19.87 4.75
C PHE A 554 26.92 20.36 4.03
N GLU A 555 27.06 21.65 3.78
CA GLU A 555 28.25 22.25 3.20
C GLU A 555 29.40 22.22 4.21
N ARG A 556 29.16 22.50 5.49
CA ARG A 556 30.15 22.51 6.59
C ARG A 556 30.50 21.13 7.16
N GLY A 557 29.92 20.06 6.65
CA GLY A 557 30.23 18.68 7.05
C GLY A 557 29.66 18.23 8.39
N GLY A 558 28.64 18.90 8.94
CA GLY A 558 27.99 18.53 10.18
C GLY A 558 28.72 18.92 11.47
N GLU A 559 29.81 19.69 11.38
CA GLU A 559 30.50 20.26 12.55
C GLU A 559 29.61 21.39 13.12
N GLY A 560 28.87 21.09 14.19
CA GLY A 560 28.07 22.06 14.94
C GLY A 560 26.65 21.64 15.23
N SER A 561 26.45 20.55 16.01
CA SER A 561 25.22 20.26 16.72
C SER A 561 25.50 20.20 18.21
#